data_5a194bc1dde8f2578fb68f46042f558a
#
_entry.id   5a194bc1dde8f2578fb68f46042f558a
#
_cell.length_a   1.000
_cell.length_b   1.000
_cell.length_c   1.000
_cell.angle_alpha   90.00
_cell.angle_beta   90.00
_cell.angle_gamma   90.00
#
_symmetry.space_group_name_H-M   'P 1'
#
loop_
_entity.id
_entity.type
_entity.pdbx_description
1 polymer ?
#
loop_
_entity_poly.entity_id
_entity_poly.type
_entity_poly.pdbx_seq_one_letter_code
_entity_poly.pdbx_strand_id
1 'polypeptide(L)'
;MRDVSIVFLKYLVGRNVLQAIPLAKYKYWDQTIRLFTKGVYPEGAEASTQGVAPYTVLYATGPDGQKLAKAPTEWLTGIPTITNADTLGIRPDLIGRPITSWADLISPEFKGKAALNESPTTGVIDVAMAVEARGDVKYGNKGNMTRDEIDKTINLMIEIKKSGQFRSFWTTFDQSVNLMASGEVVIQSMISPAVTAVRTRGIPCVFQPLREGYRGWGITLAPMKHLSGLKLDCFYEYMNWYTSGFQGAFIAREGYYSSVPDNAKKFLTEAEWDYWYGGKPAATDITDPFGKLMEKAGRTRDGGAFWDRMGNIAVWNTVMDEDRYLTRRWNEFITS
;
A
#
# COMPACT_ATOMS: atom_id res chain seq x y z
N MET A 1 2.82 16.35 -15.19
CA MET A 1 1.98 15.28 -14.59
C MET A 1 2.90 14.27 -13.96
N ARG A 2 2.58 13.82 -12.77
CA ARG A 2 3.33 12.77 -12.05
C ARG A 2 2.36 11.86 -11.31
N ASP A 3 2.64 10.56 -11.35
CA ASP A 3 2.13 9.62 -10.38
C ASP A 3 2.90 9.85 -9.08
N VAL A 4 2.17 10.18 -8.02
CA VAL A 4 2.74 10.54 -6.73
C VAL A 4 2.14 9.64 -5.67
N SER A 5 3.00 8.90 -4.96
CA SER A 5 2.51 8.23 -3.75
C SER A 5 1.96 9.28 -2.77
N ILE A 6 0.79 9.01 -2.22
CA ILE A 6 0.06 9.91 -1.30
C ILE A 6 0.96 10.43 -0.18
N VAL A 7 1.88 9.62 0.30
CA VAL A 7 2.81 9.97 1.39
C VAL A 7 3.69 11.19 1.10
N PHE A 8 3.97 11.46 -0.18
CA PHE A 8 4.81 12.59 -0.59
C PHE A 8 4.03 13.90 -0.78
N LEU A 9 2.69 13.86 -0.85
CA LEU A 9 1.88 15.08 -1.06
C LEU A 9 2.19 16.16 -0.01
N LYS A 10 2.30 15.77 1.26
CA LYS A 10 2.66 16.67 2.37
C LYS A 10 3.92 17.48 2.07
N TYR A 11 4.96 16.83 1.54
CA TYR A 11 6.24 17.48 1.23
C TYR A 11 6.21 18.29 -0.05
N LEU A 12 5.54 17.78 -1.07
CA LEU A 12 5.46 18.43 -2.38
C LEU A 12 4.62 19.71 -2.32
N VAL A 13 3.52 19.68 -1.56
CA VAL A 13 2.70 20.86 -1.26
C VAL A 13 3.55 21.91 -0.54
N GLY A 14 4.21 21.57 0.55
CA GLY A 14 5.05 22.51 1.32
C GLY A 14 6.26 23.08 0.54
N ARG A 15 6.67 22.44 -0.56
CA ARG A 15 7.76 22.89 -1.45
C ARG A 15 7.29 23.63 -2.68
N ASN A 16 5.99 23.87 -2.81
CA ASN A 16 5.39 24.58 -3.93
C ASN A 16 5.75 24.00 -5.33
N VAL A 17 5.81 22.65 -5.43
CA VAL A 17 6.11 21.95 -6.68
C VAL A 17 4.85 21.45 -7.41
N LEU A 18 3.72 21.43 -6.71
CA LEU A 18 2.40 21.08 -7.24
C LEU A 18 1.51 22.32 -7.29
N GLN A 19 0.48 22.29 -8.12
CA GLN A 19 -0.62 23.23 -8.08
C GLN A 19 -1.91 22.50 -7.66
N ALA A 20 -2.83 23.22 -7.03
CA ALA A 20 -4.11 22.67 -6.65
C ALA A 20 -4.99 22.37 -7.88
N ILE A 21 -5.82 21.35 -7.76
CA ILE A 21 -6.84 20.98 -8.74
C ILE A 21 -8.18 21.53 -8.23
N PRO A 22 -8.87 22.38 -9.00
CA PRO A 22 -10.25 22.74 -8.64
C PRO A 22 -11.12 21.48 -8.62
N LEU A 23 -11.86 21.25 -7.53
CA LEU A 23 -12.72 20.08 -7.38
C LEU A 23 -13.72 19.95 -8.54
N ALA A 24 -14.23 21.06 -9.04
CA ALA A 24 -15.14 21.11 -10.20
C ALA A 24 -14.52 20.57 -11.51
N LYS A 25 -13.20 20.45 -11.61
CA LYS A 25 -12.52 19.83 -12.77
C LYS A 25 -12.44 18.30 -12.69
N TYR A 26 -12.77 17.70 -11.53
CA TYR A 26 -12.76 16.25 -11.35
C TYR A 26 -14.18 15.69 -11.30
N LYS A 27 -14.53 14.91 -12.32
CA LYS A 27 -15.89 14.42 -12.55
C LYS A 27 -16.35 13.32 -11.59
N TYR A 28 -15.42 12.60 -10.95
CA TYR A 28 -15.71 11.37 -10.21
C TYR A 28 -15.45 11.48 -8.70
N TRP A 29 -15.39 12.71 -8.18
CA TRP A 29 -15.12 12.91 -6.75
C TRP A 29 -16.13 12.21 -5.85
N ASP A 30 -17.41 12.32 -6.15
CA ASP A 30 -18.49 11.70 -5.35
C ASP A 30 -18.52 10.16 -5.47
N GLN A 31 -17.86 9.60 -6.49
CA GLN A 31 -17.69 8.16 -6.70
C GLN A 31 -16.38 7.64 -6.13
N THR A 32 -15.47 8.53 -5.74
CA THR A 32 -14.22 8.15 -5.07
C THR A 32 -14.54 7.62 -3.67
N ILE A 33 -13.92 6.50 -3.30
CA ILE A 33 -14.20 5.85 -2.01
C ILE A 33 -14.07 6.83 -0.84
N ARG A 34 -15.04 6.81 0.06
CA ARG A 34 -15.10 7.71 1.22
C ARG A 34 -13.92 7.56 2.17
N LEU A 35 -13.27 6.41 2.16
CA LEU A 35 -12.00 6.17 2.85
C LEU A 35 -10.94 7.21 2.47
N PHE A 36 -10.89 7.64 1.20
CA PHE A 36 -9.91 8.61 0.71
C PHE A 36 -10.39 10.04 0.83
N THR A 37 -11.69 10.29 0.63
CA THR A 37 -12.22 11.65 0.63
C THR A 37 -12.63 12.15 2.01
N LYS A 38 -12.99 11.24 2.92
CA LYS A 38 -13.54 11.56 4.25
C LYS A 38 -12.92 10.78 5.41
N GLY A 39 -12.08 9.78 5.13
CA GLY A 39 -11.48 8.92 6.14
C GLY A 39 -12.48 8.00 6.85
N VAL A 40 -13.55 7.58 6.16
CA VAL A 40 -14.57 6.70 6.73
C VAL A 40 -14.84 5.50 5.81
N TYR A 41 -15.13 4.37 6.42
CA TYR A 41 -15.57 3.16 5.75
C TYR A 41 -17.07 3.24 5.36
N PRO A 42 -17.58 2.33 4.50
CA PRO A 42 -18.98 2.35 4.06
C PRO A 42 -19.98 2.35 5.23
N GLU A 43 -19.72 1.58 6.28
CA GLU A 43 -20.53 1.47 7.50
C GLU A 43 -20.36 2.66 8.46
N GLY A 44 -19.50 3.62 8.12
CA GLY A 44 -19.30 4.85 8.89
C GLY A 44 -18.18 4.80 9.93
N ALA A 45 -17.51 3.65 10.11
CA ALA A 45 -16.33 3.57 10.97
C ALA A 45 -15.21 4.46 10.45
N GLU A 46 -14.40 5.04 11.35
CA GLU A 46 -13.28 5.89 10.99
C GLU A 46 -12.06 5.08 10.57
N ALA A 47 -11.33 5.59 9.57
CA ALA A 47 -10.07 5.03 9.13
C ALA A 47 -8.96 5.23 10.18
N SER A 48 -7.98 4.33 10.17
CA SER A 48 -6.77 4.51 10.99
C SER A 48 -6.11 5.86 10.72
N THR A 49 -5.77 6.57 11.78
CA THR A 49 -5.00 7.82 11.77
C THR A 49 -3.49 7.58 11.91
N GLN A 50 -3.05 6.33 11.98
CA GLN A 50 -1.65 5.97 12.02
C GLN A 50 -1.01 6.18 10.64
N GLY A 51 0.07 6.94 10.56
CA GLY A 51 0.72 7.31 9.30
C GLY A 51 0.01 8.46 8.56
N VAL A 52 0.09 8.45 7.22
CA VAL A 52 -0.52 9.48 6.36
C VAL A 52 -1.78 8.91 5.69
N ALA A 53 -2.90 8.99 6.41
CA ALA A 53 -4.20 8.64 5.83
C ALA A 53 -4.55 9.58 4.66
N PRO A 54 -5.05 9.07 3.53
CA PRO A 54 -5.24 9.85 2.31
C PRO A 54 -6.02 11.16 2.50
N TYR A 55 -7.14 11.11 3.21
CA TYR A 55 -8.00 12.28 3.43
C TYR A 55 -7.30 13.44 4.15
N THR A 56 -6.19 13.18 4.86
CA THR A 56 -5.45 14.22 5.59
C THR A 56 -4.55 15.07 4.69
N VAL A 57 -4.31 14.65 3.46
CA VAL A 57 -3.37 15.29 2.53
C VAL A 57 -3.96 15.60 1.16
N LEU A 58 -5.22 15.24 0.91
CA LEU A 58 -5.86 15.44 -0.40
C LEU A 58 -6.46 16.83 -0.59
N TYR A 59 -6.56 17.67 0.44
CA TYR A 59 -7.15 19.00 0.33
C TYR A 59 -6.10 20.09 0.52
N ALA A 60 -6.17 21.13 -0.32
CA ALA A 60 -5.38 22.35 -0.19
C ALA A 60 -6.24 23.51 0.35
N THR A 61 -5.62 24.49 1.00
CA THR A 61 -6.33 25.66 1.54
C THR A 61 -6.79 26.65 0.46
N GLY A 62 -6.26 26.56 -0.75
CA GLY A 62 -6.60 27.49 -1.85
C GLY A 62 -5.96 27.07 -3.18
N PRO A 63 -6.17 27.89 -4.22
CA PRO A 63 -5.79 27.59 -5.60
C PRO A 63 -4.28 27.50 -5.82
N ASP A 64 -3.48 28.09 -4.96
CA ASP A 64 -2.02 28.04 -5.04
C ASP A 64 -1.45 26.67 -4.68
N GLY A 65 -2.21 25.81 -3.96
CA GLY A 65 -1.82 24.47 -3.59
C GLY A 65 -0.64 24.39 -2.60
N GLN A 66 -0.34 25.49 -1.88
CA GLN A 66 0.87 25.56 -1.05
C GLN A 66 0.71 25.06 0.39
N LYS A 67 -0.54 24.88 0.85
CA LYS A 67 -0.84 24.43 2.22
C LYS A 67 -1.92 23.39 2.20
N LEU A 68 -1.73 22.34 3.02
CA LEU A 68 -2.78 21.35 3.28
C LEU A 68 -3.91 21.96 4.13
N ALA A 69 -5.14 21.65 3.75
CA ALA A 69 -6.30 22.00 4.55
C ALA A 69 -6.59 20.89 5.58
N LYS A 70 -7.07 21.28 6.77
CA LYS A 70 -7.48 20.35 7.83
C LYS A 70 -8.91 19.80 7.63
N ALA A 71 -9.65 20.34 6.70
CA ALA A 71 -11.02 19.96 6.36
C ALA A 71 -11.20 19.99 4.84
N PRO A 72 -12.23 19.32 4.31
CA PRO A 72 -12.55 19.37 2.88
C PRO A 72 -12.71 20.79 2.36
N THR A 73 -12.14 21.04 1.18
CA THR A 73 -12.23 22.31 0.43
C THR A 73 -12.56 22.01 -1.03
N GLU A 74 -12.71 23.06 -1.83
CA GLU A 74 -12.87 22.94 -3.28
C GLU A 74 -11.52 22.80 -4.04
N TRP A 75 -10.41 22.64 -3.34
CA TRP A 75 -9.06 22.54 -3.90
C TRP A 75 -8.39 21.24 -3.49
N LEU A 76 -8.00 20.43 -4.46
CA LEU A 76 -7.34 19.15 -4.23
C LEU A 76 -5.84 19.24 -4.52
N THR A 77 -5.04 18.51 -3.74
CA THR A 77 -3.59 18.39 -3.96
C THR A 77 -3.24 17.32 -4.99
N GLY A 78 -4.15 16.38 -5.21
CA GLY A 78 -4.04 15.30 -6.17
C GLY A 78 -5.31 14.47 -6.24
N ILE A 79 -5.47 13.70 -7.31
CA ILE A 79 -6.60 12.79 -7.52
C ILE A 79 -6.15 11.38 -7.13
N PRO A 80 -6.77 10.73 -6.15
CA PRO A 80 -6.44 9.34 -5.81
C PRO A 80 -6.80 8.40 -6.97
N THR A 81 -5.93 7.44 -7.24
CA THR A 81 -6.05 6.54 -8.41
C THR A 81 -5.97 5.08 -8.03
N ILE A 82 -4.84 4.65 -7.47
CA ILE A 82 -4.53 3.25 -7.14
C ILE A 82 -4.33 3.12 -5.64
N THR A 83 -4.78 1.99 -5.10
CA THR A 83 -4.56 1.66 -3.69
C THR A 83 -4.37 0.16 -3.48
N ASN A 84 -3.80 -0.20 -2.36
CA ASN A 84 -3.84 -1.55 -1.82
C ASN A 84 -3.61 -1.53 -0.30
N ALA A 85 -3.80 -2.70 0.30
CA ALA A 85 -3.49 -2.99 1.68
C ALA A 85 -2.50 -4.17 1.69
N ASP A 86 -1.29 -3.96 2.18
CA ASP A 86 -0.18 -4.92 2.13
C ASP A 86 0.05 -5.62 3.48
N THR A 87 0.61 -6.82 3.40
CA THR A 87 0.88 -7.69 4.54
C THR A 87 2.05 -8.64 4.24
N LEU A 88 2.19 -9.72 5.00
CA LEU A 88 3.21 -10.73 4.77
C LEU A 88 2.81 -11.70 3.66
N GLY A 89 3.77 -12.02 2.78
CA GLY A 89 3.71 -13.19 1.93
C GLY A 89 4.36 -14.38 2.63
N ILE A 90 3.76 -15.55 2.54
CA ILE A 90 4.25 -16.77 3.16
C ILE A 90 4.27 -17.97 2.21
N ARG A 91 5.15 -18.93 2.48
CA ARG A 91 5.22 -20.27 1.84
C ARG A 91 4.58 -21.29 2.77
N PRO A 92 3.28 -21.54 2.67
CA PRO A 92 2.57 -22.43 3.59
C PRO A 92 3.06 -23.89 3.51
N ASP A 93 3.64 -24.28 2.38
CA ASP A 93 4.23 -25.60 2.16
C ASP A 93 5.58 -25.80 2.88
N LEU A 94 6.23 -24.72 3.31
CA LEU A 94 7.51 -24.73 4.01
C LEU A 94 7.40 -24.29 5.49
N ILE A 95 6.19 -23.90 5.92
CA ILE A 95 5.90 -23.45 7.28
C ILE A 95 4.96 -24.46 7.95
N GLY A 96 5.37 -25.00 9.09
CA GLY A 96 4.66 -26.10 9.78
C GLY A 96 3.47 -25.65 10.66
N ARG A 97 3.12 -24.35 10.70
CA ARG A 97 2.04 -23.80 11.54
C ARG A 97 1.33 -22.61 10.87
N PRO A 98 0.14 -22.24 11.34
CA PRO A 98 -0.49 -21.00 10.90
C PRO A 98 0.34 -19.77 11.25
N ILE A 99 0.40 -18.79 10.32
CA ILE A 99 0.94 -17.46 10.53
C ILE A 99 -0.25 -16.53 10.77
N THR A 100 -0.26 -15.83 11.90
CA THR A 100 -1.42 -15.02 12.32
C THR A 100 -1.06 -13.63 12.81
N SER A 101 0.23 -13.31 12.86
CA SER A 101 0.72 -12.03 13.41
C SER A 101 1.91 -11.49 12.62
N TRP A 102 2.02 -10.17 12.55
CA TRP A 102 3.23 -9.51 12.05
C TRP A 102 4.48 -9.89 12.84
N ALA A 103 4.35 -10.25 14.14
CA ALA A 103 5.46 -10.71 14.97
C ALA A 103 6.18 -11.93 14.39
N ASP A 104 5.50 -12.72 13.57
CA ASP A 104 6.07 -13.90 12.92
C ASP A 104 7.24 -13.55 11.99
N LEU A 105 7.25 -12.34 11.37
CA LEU A 105 8.35 -11.88 10.52
C LEU A 105 9.71 -11.85 11.23
N ILE A 106 9.69 -11.56 12.53
CA ILE A 106 10.88 -11.47 13.38
C ILE A 106 10.98 -12.60 14.40
N SER A 107 10.19 -13.67 14.23
CA SER A 107 10.27 -14.86 15.06
C SER A 107 11.58 -15.61 14.82
N PRO A 108 12.32 -16.04 15.86
CA PRO A 108 13.53 -16.86 15.73
C PRO A 108 13.32 -18.17 14.95
N GLU A 109 12.10 -18.66 14.86
CA GLU A 109 11.72 -19.83 14.07
C GLU A 109 12.09 -19.66 12.58
N PHE A 110 12.02 -18.43 12.06
CA PHE A 110 12.31 -18.13 10.66
C PHE A 110 13.70 -17.53 10.45
N LYS A 111 14.64 -17.79 11.38
CA LYS A 111 16.03 -17.34 11.27
C LYS A 111 16.64 -17.78 9.95
N GLY A 112 17.21 -16.81 9.21
CA GLY A 112 17.80 -17.03 7.88
C GLY A 112 16.80 -17.32 6.76
N LYS A 113 15.48 -17.20 7.03
CA LYS A 113 14.38 -17.47 6.08
C LYS A 113 13.38 -16.34 5.95
N ALA A 114 13.62 -15.19 6.58
CA ALA A 114 12.81 -13.98 6.47
C ALA A 114 13.44 -12.97 5.52
N ALA A 115 12.62 -12.14 4.86
CA ALA A 115 13.08 -10.98 4.10
C ALA A 115 12.19 -9.76 4.34
N LEU A 116 12.73 -8.58 4.07
CA LEU A 116 12.08 -7.31 4.32
C LEU A 116 12.28 -6.36 3.14
N ASN A 117 11.31 -5.48 2.89
CA ASN A 117 11.49 -4.37 1.96
C ASN A 117 12.54 -3.39 2.51
N GLU A 118 13.50 -3.01 1.67
CA GLU A 118 14.63 -2.14 2.05
C GLU A 118 14.23 -0.66 2.19
N SER A 119 13.09 -0.26 1.64
CA SER A 119 12.66 1.15 1.66
C SER A 119 12.36 1.64 3.07
N PRO A 120 12.93 2.78 3.52
CA PRO A 120 12.63 3.36 4.83
C PRO A 120 11.19 3.86 4.97
N THR A 121 10.46 4.08 3.87
CA THR A 121 9.05 4.52 3.90
C THR A 121 8.05 3.37 3.97
N THR A 122 8.52 2.14 3.76
CA THR A 122 7.71 0.92 3.72
C THR A 122 8.21 -0.08 4.76
N GLY A 123 9.48 -0.50 4.64
CA GLY A 123 10.07 -1.52 5.50
C GLY A 123 10.07 -1.14 6.97
N VAL A 124 10.27 0.15 7.32
CA VAL A 124 10.21 0.58 8.71
C VAL A 124 8.81 0.42 9.31
N ILE A 125 7.75 0.59 8.51
CA ILE A 125 6.38 0.41 8.99
C ILE A 125 6.08 -1.08 9.19
N ASP A 126 6.53 -1.94 8.27
CA ASP A 126 6.43 -3.39 8.41
C ASP A 126 7.17 -3.88 9.67
N VAL A 127 8.36 -3.32 9.94
CA VAL A 127 9.10 -3.56 11.19
C VAL A 127 8.33 -3.08 12.41
N ALA A 128 7.77 -1.86 12.37
CA ALA A 128 6.99 -1.34 13.49
C ALA A 128 5.76 -2.21 13.81
N MET A 129 5.08 -2.70 12.77
CA MET A 129 3.98 -3.66 12.91
C MET A 129 4.45 -4.94 13.61
N ALA A 130 5.61 -5.49 13.20
CA ALA A 130 6.16 -6.72 13.78
C ALA A 130 6.63 -6.52 15.23
N VAL A 131 7.34 -5.44 15.51
CA VAL A 131 7.89 -5.11 16.84
C VAL A 131 6.77 -4.81 17.85
N GLU A 132 5.74 -4.05 17.44
CA GLU A 132 4.57 -3.81 18.29
C GLU A 132 3.76 -5.08 18.54
N ALA A 133 3.55 -5.89 17.49
CA ALA A 133 2.84 -7.16 17.60
C ALA A 133 3.53 -8.16 18.53
N ARG A 134 4.85 -8.12 18.61
CA ARG A 134 5.65 -8.93 19.56
C ARG A 134 5.64 -8.36 20.99
N GLY A 135 5.27 -7.08 21.15
CA GLY A 135 5.19 -6.40 22.44
C GLY A 135 6.48 -5.70 22.90
N ASP A 136 7.47 -5.55 22.01
CA ASP A 136 8.76 -4.95 22.37
C ASP A 136 8.70 -3.41 22.48
N VAL A 137 7.95 -2.77 21.60
CA VAL A 137 7.74 -1.31 21.58
C VAL A 137 6.26 -1.04 21.35
N LYS A 138 5.71 -0.11 22.12
CA LYS A 138 4.38 0.47 21.91
C LYS A 138 4.56 1.87 21.32
N TYR A 139 3.92 2.12 20.18
CA TYR A 139 4.00 3.40 19.49
C TYR A 139 2.81 4.31 19.81
N GLY A 140 3.07 5.60 19.94
CA GLY A 140 2.01 6.60 19.89
C GLY A 140 1.39 6.68 18.48
N ASN A 141 2.26 6.76 17.47
CA ASN A 141 1.90 6.61 16.06
C ASN A 141 3.03 5.90 15.31
N LYS A 142 2.83 4.62 14.98
CA LYS A 142 3.86 3.82 14.27
C LYS A 142 4.21 4.35 12.88
N GLY A 143 3.34 5.17 12.30
CA GLY A 143 3.58 5.88 11.05
C GLY A 143 4.19 7.28 11.24
N ASN A 144 4.42 7.76 12.48
CA ASN A 144 5.11 9.02 12.77
C ASN A 144 5.84 8.93 14.13
N MET A 145 6.86 8.11 14.17
CA MET A 145 7.61 7.79 15.39
C MET A 145 8.41 8.98 15.90
N THR A 146 8.50 9.10 17.20
CA THR A 146 9.50 9.95 17.88
C THR A 146 10.90 9.38 17.69
N ARG A 147 11.94 10.19 17.93
CA ARG A 147 13.35 9.72 17.88
C ARG A 147 13.63 8.56 18.84
N ASP A 148 13.06 8.61 20.05
CA ASP A 148 13.19 7.53 21.03
C ASP A 148 12.56 6.21 20.52
N GLU A 149 11.36 6.28 19.92
CA GLU A 149 10.73 5.12 19.30
C GLU A 149 11.53 4.58 18.10
N ILE A 150 12.09 5.48 17.27
CA ILE A 150 12.99 5.12 16.17
C ILE A 150 14.22 4.39 16.72
N ASP A 151 14.88 4.94 17.74
CA ASP A 151 16.09 4.35 18.32
C ASP A 151 15.82 2.99 18.94
N LYS A 152 14.77 2.84 19.72
CA LYS A 152 14.35 1.54 20.29
C LYS A 152 14.11 0.50 19.19
N THR A 153 13.35 0.88 18.16
CA THR A 153 13.01 0.00 17.05
C THR A 153 14.27 -0.42 16.29
N ILE A 154 15.10 0.54 15.88
CA ILE A 154 16.28 0.25 15.06
C ILE A 154 17.35 -0.51 15.83
N ASN A 155 17.61 -0.18 17.09
CA ASN A 155 18.57 -0.93 17.92
C ASN A 155 18.14 -2.40 18.05
N LEU A 156 16.87 -2.65 18.34
CA LEU A 156 16.32 -3.99 18.40
C LEU A 156 16.46 -4.72 17.06
N MET A 157 16.18 -4.04 15.93
CA MET A 157 16.28 -4.66 14.61
C MET A 157 17.72 -4.95 14.19
N ILE A 158 18.69 -4.16 14.63
CA ILE A 158 20.13 -4.43 14.47
C ILE A 158 20.51 -5.73 15.22
N GLU A 159 20.05 -5.91 16.44
CA GLU A 159 20.28 -7.15 17.20
C GLU A 159 19.66 -8.37 16.53
N ILE A 160 18.40 -8.23 16.09
CA ILE A 160 17.68 -9.28 15.36
C ILE A 160 18.41 -9.63 14.06
N LYS A 161 18.87 -8.65 13.28
CA LYS A 161 19.63 -8.88 12.06
C LYS A 161 20.96 -9.58 12.34
N LYS A 162 21.73 -9.11 13.33
CA LYS A 162 22.99 -9.75 13.75
C LYS A 162 22.80 -11.19 14.24
N SER A 163 21.64 -11.53 14.75
CA SER A 163 21.31 -12.92 15.06
C SER A 163 21.14 -13.79 13.83
N GLY A 164 21.10 -13.21 12.62
CA GLY A 164 20.92 -13.92 11.34
C GLY A 164 19.46 -14.11 10.93
N GLN A 165 18.53 -13.28 11.43
CA GLN A 165 17.10 -13.41 11.14
C GLN A 165 16.78 -13.28 9.65
N PHE A 166 17.34 -12.25 8.99
CA PHE A 166 17.02 -11.96 7.61
C PHE A 166 17.97 -12.64 6.64
N ARG A 167 17.41 -13.31 5.64
CA ARG A 167 18.13 -13.86 4.49
C ARG A 167 18.51 -12.75 3.52
N SER A 168 17.62 -11.78 3.31
CA SER A 168 17.83 -10.70 2.35
C SER A 168 16.93 -9.49 2.63
N PHE A 169 17.28 -8.37 2.01
CA PHE A 169 16.44 -7.19 1.84
C PHE A 169 16.17 -7.03 0.35
N TRP A 170 14.93 -6.68 -0.02
CA TRP A 170 14.55 -6.56 -1.42
C TRP A 170 14.11 -5.11 -1.75
N THR A 171 14.45 -4.68 -2.97
CA THR A 171 14.14 -3.34 -3.49
C THR A 171 13.22 -3.39 -4.70
N THR A 172 13.19 -4.50 -5.43
CA THR A 172 12.42 -4.65 -6.66
C THR A 172 11.36 -5.74 -6.54
N PHE A 173 10.31 -5.61 -7.36
CA PHE A 173 9.26 -6.61 -7.49
C PHE A 173 9.83 -8.02 -7.75
N ASP A 174 10.73 -8.13 -8.74
CA ASP A 174 11.31 -9.41 -9.14
C ASP A 174 12.17 -10.05 -8.04
N GLN A 175 12.90 -9.25 -7.27
CA GLN A 175 13.64 -9.76 -6.10
C GLN A 175 12.70 -10.38 -5.08
N SER A 176 11.60 -9.69 -4.74
CA SER A 176 10.58 -10.19 -3.81
C SER A 176 9.99 -11.52 -4.29
N VAL A 177 9.62 -11.60 -5.58
CA VAL A 177 9.09 -12.81 -6.20
C VAL A 177 10.11 -13.95 -6.19
N ASN A 178 11.36 -13.70 -6.56
CA ASN A 178 12.40 -14.73 -6.69
C ASN A 178 12.80 -15.31 -5.33
N LEU A 179 12.91 -14.48 -4.28
CA LEU A 179 13.21 -14.95 -2.91
C LEU A 179 12.15 -15.93 -2.40
N MET A 180 10.87 -15.66 -2.64
CA MET A 180 9.79 -16.57 -2.26
C MET A 180 9.74 -17.81 -3.15
N ALA A 181 9.94 -17.64 -4.46
CA ALA A 181 9.88 -18.74 -5.41
C ALA A 181 11.01 -19.77 -5.22
N SER A 182 12.21 -19.32 -4.88
CA SER A 182 13.34 -20.21 -4.60
C SER A 182 13.17 -21.04 -3.31
N GLY A 183 12.33 -20.57 -2.37
CA GLY A 183 12.20 -21.14 -1.03
C GLY A 183 13.33 -20.76 -0.07
N GLU A 184 14.28 -19.88 -0.48
CA GLU A 184 15.27 -19.31 0.43
C GLU A 184 14.61 -18.44 1.50
N VAL A 185 13.48 -17.82 1.18
CA VAL A 185 12.63 -17.05 2.08
C VAL A 185 11.27 -17.72 2.15
N VAL A 186 10.76 -17.88 3.36
CA VAL A 186 9.44 -18.50 3.61
C VAL A 186 8.42 -17.49 4.13
N ILE A 187 8.89 -16.36 4.65
CA ILE A 187 8.08 -15.25 5.17
C ILE A 187 8.74 -13.91 4.85
N GLN A 188 7.99 -12.97 4.29
CA GLN A 188 8.51 -11.62 4.03
C GLN A 188 7.39 -10.58 3.93
N SER A 189 7.70 -9.30 4.17
CA SER A 189 6.81 -8.22 3.74
C SER A 189 6.65 -8.28 2.23
N MET A 190 5.41 -8.19 1.72
CA MET A 190 5.15 -8.45 0.30
C MET A 190 3.95 -7.64 -0.20
N ILE A 191 3.86 -7.45 -1.50
CA ILE A 191 2.69 -6.88 -2.17
C ILE A 191 1.85 -7.98 -2.82
N SER A 192 0.53 -7.82 -2.84
CA SER A 192 -0.39 -8.84 -3.36
C SER A 192 -0.06 -9.33 -4.77
N PRO A 193 0.27 -8.47 -5.77
CA PRO A 193 0.68 -8.93 -7.09
C PRO A 193 1.91 -9.83 -7.11
N ALA A 194 2.86 -9.61 -6.21
CA ALA A 194 4.07 -10.45 -6.13
C ALA A 194 3.74 -11.87 -5.61
N VAL A 195 2.81 -11.98 -4.66
CA VAL A 195 2.30 -13.29 -4.22
C VAL A 195 1.63 -14.04 -5.38
N THR A 196 0.78 -13.36 -6.14
CA THR A 196 0.16 -13.93 -7.33
C THR A 196 1.22 -14.38 -8.36
N ALA A 197 2.26 -13.57 -8.60
CA ALA A 197 3.34 -13.92 -9.52
C ALA A 197 4.14 -15.17 -9.07
N VAL A 198 4.28 -15.42 -7.77
CA VAL A 198 4.83 -16.69 -7.26
C VAL A 198 3.90 -17.85 -7.58
N ARG A 199 2.59 -17.69 -7.33
CA ARG A 199 1.58 -18.73 -7.61
C ARG A 199 1.48 -19.11 -9.09
N THR A 200 1.62 -18.14 -10.00
CA THR A 200 1.61 -18.44 -11.45
C THR A 200 2.78 -19.31 -11.91
N ARG A 201 3.82 -19.47 -11.07
CA ARG A 201 4.92 -20.43 -11.29
C ARG A 201 4.62 -21.83 -10.73
N GLY A 202 3.40 -22.08 -10.24
CA GLY A 202 3.00 -23.33 -9.60
C GLY A 202 3.51 -23.49 -8.16
N ILE A 203 3.97 -22.41 -7.54
CA ILE A 203 4.58 -22.44 -6.19
C ILE A 203 3.54 -21.92 -5.19
N PRO A 204 3.26 -22.68 -4.09
CA PRO A 204 2.36 -22.22 -3.05
C PRO A 204 2.85 -20.90 -2.43
N CYS A 205 1.99 -19.90 -2.40
CA CYS A 205 2.27 -18.63 -1.75
C CYS A 205 0.95 -18.00 -1.31
N VAL A 206 0.89 -17.44 -0.11
CA VAL A 206 -0.30 -16.82 0.45
C VAL A 206 0.01 -15.39 0.88
N PHE A 207 -0.87 -14.47 0.53
CA PHE A 207 -0.86 -13.11 1.04
C PHE A 207 -1.66 -13.09 2.35
N GLN A 208 -0.94 -13.22 3.47
CA GLN A 208 -1.47 -13.67 4.73
C GLN A 208 -2.26 -12.57 5.46
N PRO A 209 -3.57 -12.74 5.69
CA PRO A 209 -4.30 -11.86 6.61
C PRO A 209 -3.77 -12.06 8.04
N LEU A 210 -3.49 -10.95 8.72
CA LEU A 210 -2.93 -10.96 10.07
C LEU A 210 -3.85 -10.20 11.03
N ARG A 211 -3.85 -10.59 12.30
CA ARG A 211 -4.75 -10.02 13.32
C ARG A 211 -4.53 -8.52 13.58
N GLU A 212 -3.32 -8.02 13.36
CA GLU A 212 -2.98 -6.61 13.51
C GLU A 212 -3.41 -5.75 12.30
N GLY A 213 -3.92 -6.39 11.24
CA GLY A 213 -4.35 -5.72 10.02
C GLY A 213 -3.22 -5.47 9.01
N TYR A 214 -3.47 -4.53 8.10
CA TYR A 214 -2.66 -4.28 6.92
C TYR A 214 -1.95 -2.92 6.98
N ARG A 215 -0.93 -2.77 6.17
CA ARG A 215 -0.32 -1.49 5.83
C ARG A 215 -0.94 -0.94 4.55
N GLY A 216 -1.67 0.16 4.66
CA GLY A 216 -2.35 0.82 3.54
C GLY A 216 -1.45 1.78 2.77
N TRP A 217 -1.70 1.92 1.48
CA TRP A 217 -1.05 2.92 0.63
C TRP A 217 -1.94 3.37 -0.53
N GLY A 218 -1.57 4.47 -1.16
CA GLY A 218 -2.27 4.97 -2.34
C GLY A 218 -1.36 5.82 -3.24
N ILE A 219 -1.77 5.90 -4.50
CA ILE A 219 -1.16 6.74 -5.53
C ILE A 219 -2.15 7.83 -5.93
N THR A 220 -1.62 8.99 -6.30
CA THR A 220 -2.38 10.12 -6.82
C THR A 220 -1.81 10.62 -8.13
N LEU A 221 -2.65 11.21 -8.97
CA LEU A 221 -2.23 12.07 -10.07
C LEU A 221 -2.22 13.51 -9.58
N ALA A 222 -1.10 14.21 -9.77
CA ALA A 222 -0.96 15.60 -9.37
C ALA A 222 -0.32 16.46 -10.47
N PRO A 223 -0.82 17.69 -10.74
CA PRO A 223 -0.24 18.58 -11.73
C PRO A 223 0.97 19.30 -11.14
N MET A 224 2.06 19.30 -11.92
CA MET A 224 3.25 20.08 -11.58
C MET A 224 2.95 21.58 -11.64
N LYS A 225 3.56 22.37 -10.77
CA LYS A 225 3.32 23.82 -10.64
C LYS A 225 3.44 24.62 -11.92
N HIS A 226 4.32 24.20 -12.82
CA HIS A 226 4.57 24.91 -14.07
C HIS A 226 3.61 24.57 -15.23
N LEU A 227 2.67 23.64 -15.03
CA LEU A 227 1.69 23.31 -16.08
C LEU A 227 0.71 24.47 -16.27
N SER A 228 0.47 24.85 -17.52
CA SER A 228 -0.46 25.91 -17.89
C SER A 228 -1.04 25.69 -19.29
N GLY A 229 -2.10 26.41 -19.62
CA GLY A 229 -2.78 26.35 -20.92
C GLY A 229 -3.13 24.94 -21.32
N LEU A 230 -2.96 24.60 -22.60
CA LEU A 230 -3.31 23.30 -23.16
C LEU A 230 -2.71 22.10 -22.39
N LYS A 231 -1.50 22.23 -21.82
CA LYS A 231 -0.89 21.13 -21.03
C LYS A 231 -1.64 20.87 -19.73
N LEU A 232 -2.18 21.92 -19.11
CA LEU A 232 -3.01 21.77 -17.92
C LEU A 232 -4.39 21.21 -18.28
N ASP A 233 -4.98 21.65 -19.41
CA ASP A 233 -6.25 21.10 -19.89
C ASP A 233 -6.10 19.60 -20.21
N CYS A 234 -5.03 19.20 -20.88
CA CYS A 234 -4.70 17.78 -21.10
C CYS A 234 -4.57 17.00 -19.79
N PHE A 235 -4.01 17.61 -18.74
CA PHE A 235 -3.95 16.95 -17.43
C PHE A 235 -5.36 16.69 -16.87
N TYR A 236 -6.28 17.67 -16.96
CA TYR A 236 -7.66 17.52 -16.49
C TYR A 236 -8.42 16.43 -17.28
N GLU A 237 -8.25 16.37 -18.58
CA GLU A 237 -8.86 15.31 -19.39
C GLU A 237 -8.26 13.94 -19.04
N TYR A 238 -6.94 13.84 -18.90
CA TYR A 238 -6.26 12.59 -18.55
C TYR A 238 -6.67 12.06 -17.17
N MET A 239 -6.74 12.91 -16.12
CA MET A 239 -7.16 12.47 -14.79
C MET A 239 -8.60 11.93 -14.77
N ASN A 240 -9.49 12.57 -15.53
CA ASN A 240 -10.87 12.11 -15.68
C ASN A 240 -10.95 10.80 -16.48
N TRP A 241 -10.20 10.68 -17.56
CA TRP A 241 -10.10 9.41 -18.30
C TRP A 241 -9.53 8.30 -17.42
N TYR A 242 -8.45 8.56 -16.67
CA TYR A 242 -7.80 7.58 -15.80
C TYR A 242 -8.76 6.97 -14.76
N THR A 243 -9.66 7.77 -14.22
CA THR A 243 -10.62 7.36 -13.19
C THR A 243 -12.00 7.01 -13.75
N SER A 244 -12.19 7.04 -15.08
CA SER A 244 -13.46 6.71 -15.75
C SER A 244 -13.84 5.23 -15.69
N GLY A 245 -12.87 4.34 -15.38
CA GLY A 245 -13.09 2.92 -15.12
C GLY A 245 -12.18 1.95 -15.86
N PHE A 246 -11.84 2.21 -17.14
CA PHE A 246 -10.98 1.29 -17.91
C PHE A 246 -9.64 1.00 -17.21
N GLN A 247 -8.93 2.06 -16.81
CA GLN A 247 -7.67 1.92 -16.10
C GLN A 247 -7.83 1.20 -14.76
N GLY A 248 -8.93 1.47 -14.05
CA GLY A 248 -9.25 0.78 -12.80
C GLY A 248 -9.47 -0.72 -12.98
N ALA A 249 -10.12 -1.13 -14.06
CA ALA A 249 -10.29 -2.56 -14.42
C ALA A 249 -8.95 -3.19 -14.84
N PHE A 250 -8.13 -2.44 -15.61
CA PHE A 250 -6.81 -2.89 -16.02
C PHE A 250 -5.94 -3.25 -14.81
N ILE A 251 -5.80 -2.33 -13.84
CA ILE A 251 -4.98 -2.57 -12.63
C ILE A 251 -5.60 -3.61 -11.69
N ALA A 252 -6.93 -3.77 -11.69
CA ALA A 252 -7.57 -4.82 -10.91
C ALA A 252 -7.11 -6.21 -11.38
N ARG A 253 -6.99 -6.42 -12.69
CA ARG A 253 -6.46 -7.65 -13.27
C ARG A 253 -4.99 -7.91 -12.93
N GLU A 254 -4.25 -6.88 -12.50
CA GLU A 254 -2.89 -6.98 -11.96
C GLU A 254 -2.86 -7.13 -10.43
N GLY A 255 -4.03 -7.14 -9.76
CA GLY A 255 -4.14 -7.34 -8.32
C GLY A 255 -4.17 -6.08 -7.45
N TYR A 256 -4.28 -4.89 -8.08
CA TYR A 256 -4.46 -3.61 -7.37
C TYR A 256 -5.93 -3.20 -7.30
N TYR A 257 -6.21 -2.11 -6.60
CA TYR A 257 -7.55 -1.54 -6.50
C TYR A 257 -7.62 -0.11 -7.03
N SER A 258 -8.72 0.21 -7.68
CA SER A 258 -9.07 1.59 -8.05
C SER A 258 -9.64 2.36 -6.85
N SER A 259 -9.33 3.65 -6.78
CA SER A 259 -10.01 4.59 -5.86
C SER A 259 -11.48 4.85 -6.25
N VAL A 260 -11.90 4.44 -7.45
CA VAL A 260 -13.24 4.58 -8.02
C VAL A 260 -13.76 3.22 -8.48
N PRO A 261 -14.00 2.26 -7.54
CA PRO A 261 -14.29 0.87 -7.87
C PRO A 261 -15.55 0.69 -8.73
N ASP A 262 -16.60 1.49 -8.48
CA ASP A 262 -17.85 1.40 -9.26
C ASP A 262 -17.66 1.75 -10.75
N ASN A 263 -16.70 2.61 -11.07
CA ASN A 263 -16.33 2.87 -12.44
C ASN A 263 -15.54 1.70 -13.04
N ALA A 264 -14.61 1.12 -12.29
CA ALA A 264 -13.85 -0.06 -12.72
C ALA A 264 -14.77 -1.26 -12.99
N LYS A 265 -15.81 -1.44 -12.18
CA LYS A 265 -16.82 -2.50 -12.34
C LYS A 265 -17.40 -2.56 -13.75
N LYS A 266 -17.61 -1.41 -14.39
CA LYS A 266 -18.20 -1.33 -15.75
C LYS A 266 -17.31 -1.97 -16.84
N PHE A 267 -16.05 -2.22 -16.57
CA PHE A 267 -15.04 -2.78 -17.47
C PHE A 267 -14.50 -4.14 -17.03
N LEU A 268 -15.01 -4.67 -15.92
CA LEU A 268 -14.76 -6.03 -15.44
C LEU A 268 -15.93 -6.95 -15.79
N THR A 269 -15.64 -8.21 -16.06
CA THR A 269 -16.68 -9.25 -16.08
C THR A 269 -17.20 -9.47 -14.66
N GLU A 270 -18.37 -10.08 -14.52
CA GLU A 270 -18.92 -10.43 -13.21
C GLU A 270 -17.97 -11.35 -12.44
N ALA A 271 -17.37 -12.35 -13.10
CA ALA A 271 -16.40 -13.26 -12.49
C ALA A 271 -15.15 -12.52 -11.97
N GLU A 272 -14.62 -11.56 -12.73
CA GLU A 272 -13.50 -10.72 -12.30
C GLU A 272 -13.87 -9.82 -11.13
N TRP A 273 -15.04 -9.16 -11.20
CA TRP A 273 -15.53 -8.33 -10.11
C TRP A 273 -15.72 -9.11 -8.82
N ASP A 274 -16.39 -10.25 -8.90
CA ASP A 274 -16.66 -11.14 -7.78
C ASP A 274 -15.36 -11.65 -7.13
N TYR A 275 -14.37 -11.96 -7.93
CA TYR A 275 -13.06 -12.36 -7.43
C TYR A 275 -12.28 -11.18 -6.83
N TRP A 276 -12.08 -10.09 -7.59
CA TRP A 276 -11.19 -9.00 -7.18
C TRP A 276 -11.76 -8.14 -6.05
N TYR A 277 -13.07 -7.84 -6.10
CA TYR A 277 -13.74 -6.95 -5.14
C TYR A 277 -14.70 -7.68 -4.21
N GLY A 278 -15.38 -8.71 -4.70
CA GLY A 278 -16.38 -9.45 -3.94
C GLY A 278 -15.83 -10.51 -2.99
N GLY A 279 -14.55 -10.90 -3.13
CA GLY A 279 -13.94 -11.95 -2.30
C GLY A 279 -14.52 -13.34 -2.52
N LYS A 280 -15.28 -13.53 -3.61
CA LYS A 280 -15.86 -14.83 -3.99
C LYS A 280 -14.81 -15.74 -4.66
N PRO A 281 -14.99 -17.06 -4.64
CA PRO A 281 -14.17 -17.95 -5.44
C PRO A 281 -14.22 -17.59 -6.93
N ALA A 282 -13.07 -17.63 -7.61
CA ALA A 282 -12.98 -17.38 -9.05
C ALA A 282 -13.87 -18.38 -9.81
N ALA A 283 -14.91 -17.89 -10.50
CA ALA A 283 -15.82 -18.75 -11.28
C ALA A 283 -15.13 -19.34 -12.52
N THR A 284 -14.13 -18.66 -13.05
CA THR A 284 -13.28 -19.06 -14.17
C THR A 284 -11.83 -18.76 -13.86
N ASP A 285 -10.89 -19.23 -14.67
CA ASP A 285 -9.51 -18.77 -14.60
C ASP A 285 -9.46 -17.24 -14.74
N ILE A 286 -8.75 -16.56 -13.84
CA ILE A 286 -8.55 -15.11 -13.86
C ILE A 286 -7.23 -14.82 -14.57
N THR A 287 -7.26 -13.93 -15.55
CA THR A 287 -6.08 -13.54 -16.33
C THR A 287 -5.72 -12.08 -16.10
N ASP A 288 -4.47 -11.74 -16.37
CA ASP A 288 -4.01 -10.35 -16.47
C ASP A 288 -4.57 -9.70 -17.77
N PRO A 289 -4.34 -8.39 -18.00
CA PRO A 289 -4.81 -7.71 -19.21
C PRO A 289 -4.26 -8.27 -20.52
N PHE A 290 -3.21 -9.08 -20.47
CA PHE A 290 -2.53 -9.68 -21.63
C PHE A 290 -2.88 -11.16 -21.82
N GLY A 291 -3.83 -11.68 -21.01
CA GLY A 291 -4.29 -13.07 -21.09
C GLY A 291 -3.42 -14.08 -20.33
N LYS A 292 -2.39 -13.63 -19.59
CA LYS A 292 -1.61 -14.52 -18.74
C LYS A 292 -2.42 -14.91 -17.51
N LEU A 293 -2.39 -16.21 -17.18
CA LEU A 293 -3.06 -16.73 -15.98
C LEU A 293 -2.53 -16.03 -14.72
N MET A 294 -3.44 -15.50 -13.92
CA MET A 294 -3.16 -14.92 -12.60
C MET A 294 -3.63 -15.85 -11.49
N GLU A 295 -4.85 -16.36 -11.56
CA GLU A 295 -5.43 -17.26 -10.56
C GLU A 295 -6.30 -18.33 -11.23
N LYS A 296 -6.29 -19.53 -10.68
CA LYS A 296 -7.11 -20.64 -11.13
C LYS A 296 -8.56 -20.52 -10.67
N ALA A 297 -9.49 -21.04 -11.47
CA ALA A 297 -10.88 -21.25 -11.09
C ALA A 297 -10.97 -21.96 -9.73
N GLY A 298 -11.93 -21.56 -8.89
CA GLY A 298 -12.14 -22.06 -7.53
C GLY A 298 -11.26 -21.39 -6.47
N ARG A 299 -10.23 -20.61 -6.84
CA ARG A 299 -9.38 -19.90 -5.88
C ARG A 299 -10.12 -18.71 -5.28
N THR A 300 -10.08 -18.57 -3.96
CA THR A 300 -10.53 -17.37 -3.25
C THR A 300 -9.37 -16.41 -3.07
N ARG A 301 -9.64 -15.10 -3.18
CA ARG A 301 -8.64 -14.08 -2.95
C ARG A 301 -8.19 -14.08 -1.49
N ASP A 302 -6.89 -14.04 -1.26
CA ASP A 302 -6.32 -13.94 0.08
C ASP A 302 -6.79 -12.63 0.76
N GLY A 303 -7.26 -12.73 2.00
CA GLY A 303 -7.79 -11.59 2.76
C GLY A 303 -9.23 -11.22 2.43
N GLY A 304 -9.92 -11.97 1.55
CA GLY A 304 -11.35 -11.80 1.28
C GLY A 304 -11.68 -10.65 0.32
N ALA A 305 -12.83 -10.03 0.53
CA ALA A 305 -13.36 -8.93 -0.28
C ALA A 305 -12.53 -7.65 -0.12
N PHE A 306 -12.76 -6.69 -1.02
CA PHE A 306 -12.10 -5.38 -1.00
C PHE A 306 -12.19 -4.71 0.38
N TRP A 307 -13.38 -4.66 0.98
CA TRP A 307 -13.58 -4.02 2.27
C TRP A 307 -13.07 -4.83 3.46
N ASP A 308 -12.98 -6.18 3.34
CA ASP A 308 -12.32 -7.02 4.37
C ASP A 308 -10.85 -6.65 4.52
N ARG A 309 -10.20 -6.26 3.42
CA ARG A 309 -8.80 -5.83 3.42
C ARG A 309 -8.66 -4.35 3.76
N MET A 310 -9.36 -3.46 3.03
CA MET A 310 -9.24 -2.01 3.20
C MET A 310 -9.80 -1.55 4.55
N GLY A 311 -10.81 -2.25 5.09
CA GLY A 311 -11.39 -2.00 6.42
C GLY A 311 -10.48 -2.37 7.58
N ASN A 312 -9.45 -3.18 7.32
CA ASN A 312 -8.48 -3.62 8.32
C ASN A 312 -7.08 -2.95 8.16
N ILE A 313 -7.02 -1.78 7.54
CA ILE A 313 -5.77 -1.00 7.49
C ILE A 313 -5.45 -0.47 8.90
N ALA A 314 -4.34 -0.94 9.46
CA ALA A 314 -3.84 -0.53 10.77
C ALA A 314 -2.97 0.74 10.71
N VAL A 315 -2.23 0.91 9.62
CA VAL A 315 -1.32 2.04 9.42
C VAL A 315 -1.19 2.35 7.93
N TRP A 316 -1.05 3.63 7.61
CA TRP A 316 -0.78 4.09 6.25
C TRP A 316 0.71 4.30 6.02
N ASN A 317 1.17 4.04 4.80
CA ASN A 317 2.52 4.45 4.39
C ASN A 317 2.72 5.94 4.68
N THR A 318 3.95 6.29 5.02
CA THR A 318 4.26 7.66 5.43
C THR A 318 5.69 8.03 5.09
N VAL A 319 5.93 9.33 5.00
CA VAL A 319 7.22 9.95 5.27
C VAL A 319 7.07 10.66 6.62
N MET A 320 7.77 10.18 7.65
CA MET A 320 7.63 10.67 9.02
C MET A 320 8.19 12.09 9.18
N ASP A 321 7.80 12.79 10.23
CA ASP A 321 8.37 14.13 10.52
C ASP A 321 9.88 14.05 10.76
N GLU A 322 10.36 12.97 11.37
CA GLU A 322 11.77 12.68 11.61
C GLU A 322 12.43 11.89 10.46
N ASP A 323 11.99 12.08 9.19
CA ASP A 323 12.41 11.28 8.04
C ASP A 323 13.94 11.22 7.83
N ARG A 324 14.64 12.33 8.02
CA ARG A 324 16.11 12.40 7.89
C ARG A 324 16.81 11.58 8.97
N TYR A 325 16.31 11.68 10.20
CA TYR A 325 16.81 10.90 11.32
C TYR A 325 16.55 9.42 11.10
N LEU A 326 15.32 9.08 10.77
CA LEU A 326 14.89 7.73 10.47
C LEU A 326 15.72 7.10 9.33
N THR A 327 15.90 7.82 8.20
CA THR A 327 16.67 7.30 7.07
C THR A 327 18.11 6.97 7.45
N ARG A 328 18.77 7.81 8.28
CA ARG A 328 20.11 7.52 8.78
C ARG A 328 20.12 6.27 9.65
N ARG A 329 19.22 6.17 10.62
CA ARG A 329 19.11 5.00 11.50
C ARG A 329 18.75 3.73 10.74
N TRP A 330 17.86 3.84 9.75
CA TRP A 330 17.50 2.73 8.87
C TRP A 330 18.71 2.22 8.06
N ASN A 331 19.51 3.11 7.52
CA ASN A 331 20.74 2.73 6.81
C ASN A 331 21.73 2.01 7.75
N GLU A 332 21.86 2.44 9.01
CA GLU A 332 22.67 1.72 10.01
C GLU A 332 22.16 0.28 10.21
N PHE A 333 20.83 0.08 10.27
CA PHE A 333 20.23 -1.25 10.32
C PHE A 333 20.52 -2.06 9.05
N ILE A 334 20.32 -1.46 7.85
CA ILE A 334 20.53 -2.18 6.59
C ILE A 334 22.00 -2.58 6.39
N THR A 335 22.94 -1.82 6.90
CA THR A 335 24.39 -2.07 6.71
C THR A 335 25.07 -2.80 7.89
N SER A 336 24.39 -3.01 9.06
CA SER A 336 24.94 -3.64 10.28
C SER A 336 25.32 -5.12 10.13
#